data_76fcdb6bc666da290b58e4b5cd523422
#
_entry.id   76fcdb6bc666da290b58e4b5cd523422
#
_cell.length_a   1.000
_cell.length_b   1.000
_cell.length_c   1.000
_cell.angle_alpha   90.00
_cell.angle_beta   90.00
_cell.angle_gamma   90.00
#
_symmetry.space_group_name_H-M   'P 1'
#
loop_
_entity.id
_entity.type
_entity.pdbx_description
1 polymer ?
#
loop_
_entity_poly.entity_id
_entity_poly.type
_entity_poly.pdbx_seq_one_letter_code
_entity_poly.pdbx_strand_id
1 'polypeptide(L)'
;MKYLLVVVATLIMQSTFASEIYTCVVNGKTVYQGKPCAGSKALNDKVNQAKAQNQAKNDARDREQREWNSRVEPKVGMTKSEAEKSRWGYPDKINTTTTANNEFEQWVYRTAYSGSRYLHFTNGKLTSISK
;
A
#
# COMPACT_ATOMS: atom_id res chain seq x y z
N MET A 1 -45.23 -35.09 16.03
CA MET A 1 -44.11 -35.53 15.19
C MET A 1 -44.04 -34.57 14.02
N LYS A 2 -43.11 -33.60 14.10
CA LYS A 2 -42.91 -32.57 13.04
C LYS A 2 -41.54 -32.82 12.42
N TYR A 3 -41.53 -33.27 11.18
CA TYR A 3 -40.32 -33.40 10.41
C TYR A 3 -39.91 -32.03 9.90
N LEU A 4 -38.79 -31.51 10.44
CA LEU A 4 -38.17 -30.29 10.01
C LEU A 4 -37.27 -30.63 8.81
N LEU A 5 -37.70 -30.32 7.60
CA LEU A 5 -36.93 -30.43 6.39
C LEU A 5 -35.91 -29.27 6.33
N VAL A 6 -34.65 -29.61 6.64
CA VAL A 6 -33.52 -28.69 6.44
C VAL A 6 -33.13 -28.76 4.97
N VAL A 7 -33.53 -27.77 4.20
CA VAL A 7 -33.05 -27.56 2.84
C VAL A 7 -31.71 -26.85 2.92
N VAL A 8 -30.64 -27.65 2.78
CA VAL A 8 -29.27 -27.10 2.60
C VAL A 8 -29.16 -26.60 1.17
N ALA A 9 -29.31 -25.29 1.01
CA ALA A 9 -29.00 -24.61 -0.25
C ALA A 9 -27.48 -24.55 -0.44
N THR A 10 -26.91 -25.51 -1.18
CA THR A 10 -25.54 -25.43 -1.65
C THR A 10 -25.44 -24.36 -2.73
N LEU A 11 -24.91 -23.18 -2.36
CA LEU A 11 -24.49 -22.17 -3.32
C LEU A 11 -23.27 -22.73 -4.10
N ILE A 12 -23.51 -23.20 -5.29
CA ILE A 12 -22.47 -23.52 -6.26
C ILE A 12 -21.95 -22.18 -6.78
N MET A 13 -20.81 -21.72 -6.26
CA MET A 13 -20.05 -20.63 -6.86
C MET A 13 -19.55 -21.10 -8.23
N GLN A 14 -20.28 -20.76 -9.27
CA GLN A 14 -19.81 -20.93 -10.64
C GLN A 14 -18.74 -19.87 -10.90
N SER A 15 -17.49 -20.30 -10.89
CA SER A 15 -16.38 -19.51 -11.41
C SER A 15 -16.60 -19.32 -12.91
N THR A 16 -17.14 -18.16 -13.30
CA THR A 16 -17.20 -17.79 -14.71
C THR A 16 -15.79 -17.48 -15.16
N PHE A 17 -15.15 -18.45 -15.82
CA PHE A 17 -13.93 -18.19 -16.58
C PHE A 17 -14.32 -17.27 -17.74
N ALA A 18 -14.01 -15.98 -17.62
CA ALA A 18 -14.08 -15.07 -18.74
C ALA A 18 -13.06 -15.53 -19.78
N SER A 19 -13.51 -16.25 -20.82
CA SER A 19 -12.66 -16.59 -21.94
C SER A 19 -12.37 -15.32 -22.73
N GLU A 20 -11.08 -15.00 -22.92
CA GLU A 20 -10.66 -13.90 -23.77
C GLU A 20 -11.11 -14.16 -25.21
N ILE A 21 -11.93 -13.27 -25.78
CA ILE A 21 -12.37 -13.34 -27.18
C ILE A 21 -11.47 -12.41 -27.99
N TYR A 22 -10.82 -12.97 -29.00
CA TYR A 22 -9.96 -12.24 -29.93
C TYR A 22 -10.74 -11.91 -31.22
N THR A 23 -10.65 -10.67 -31.65
CA THR A 23 -11.22 -10.23 -32.92
C THR A 23 -10.13 -10.25 -33.98
N CYS A 24 -10.25 -11.12 -34.98
CA CYS A 24 -9.29 -11.30 -36.06
C CYS A 24 -9.91 -10.93 -37.41
N VAL A 25 -9.09 -10.39 -38.32
CA VAL A 25 -9.51 -10.15 -39.70
C VAL A 25 -8.85 -11.25 -40.56
N VAL A 26 -9.68 -12.13 -41.13
CA VAL A 26 -9.25 -13.22 -42.02
C VAL A 26 -9.94 -13.02 -43.36
N ASN A 27 -9.14 -12.84 -44.41
CA ASN A 27 -9.65 -12.61 -45.79
C ASN A 27 -10.68 -11.45 -45.88
N GLY A 28 -10.42 -10.37 -45.14
CA GLY A 28 -11.28 -9.18 -45.10
C GLY A 28 -12.57 -9.33 -44.27
N LYS A 29 -12.77 -10.46 -43.61
CA LYS A 29 -13.92 -10.69 -42.70
C LYS A 29 -13.47 -10.69 -41.24
N THR A 30 -14.26 -10.06 -40.38
CA THR A 30 -14.03 -10.07 -38.95
C THR A 30 -14.50 -11.40 -38.36
N VAL A 31 -13.62 -12.11 -37.65
CA VAL A 31 -13.88 -13.39 -36.98
C VAL A 31 -13.58 -13.25 -35.51
N TYR A 32 -14.45 -13.75 -34.65
CA TYR A 32 -14.25 -13.80 -33.19
C TYR A 32 -13.80 -15.20 -32.80
N GLN A 33 -12.70 -15.30 -32.07
CA GLN A 33 -12.16 -16.62 -31.68
C GLN A 33 -11.52 -16.55 -30.28
N GLY A 34 -11.48 -17.70 -29.59
CA GLY A 34 -10.89 -17.85 -28.26
C GLY A 34 -9.34 -18.00 -28.28
N LYS A 35 -8.70 -17.81 -29.43
CA LYS A 35 -7.24 -17.87 -29.57
C LYS A 35 -6.71 -16.59 -30.22
N PRO A 36 -5.47 -16.16 -29.89
CA PRO A 36 -4.87 -14.99 -30.52
C PRO A 36 -4.78 -15.13 -32.04
N CYS A 37 -4.94 -14.03 -32.75
CA CYS A 37 -4.81 -14.00 -34.20
C CYS A 37 -3.38 -14.37 -34.67
N ALA A 38 -3.25 -15.02 -35.83
CA ALA A 38 -1.94 -15.21 -36.43
C ALA A 38 -1.28 -13.85 -36.70
N GLY A 39 -0.06 -13.62 -36.17
CA GLY A 39 0.63 -12.33 -36.22
C GLY A 39 0.37 -11.38 -35.04
N SER A 40 -0.55 -11.70 -34.12
CA SER A 40 -0.82 -10.88 -32.92
C SER A 40 0.18 -11.11 -31.77
N LYS A 41 1.19 -11.96 -31.96
CA LYS A 41 2.19 -12.29 -30.93
C LYS A 41 2.83 -11.02 -30.36
N ALA A 42 3.27 -10.10 -31.20
CA ALA A 42 3.91 -8.85 -30.74
C ALA A 42 2.98 -7.96 -29.90
N LEU A 43 1.68 -7.95 -30.20
CA LEU A 43 0.69 -7.23 -29.42
C LEU A 43 0.46 -7.92 -28.06
N ASN A 44 0.31 -9.24 -28.06
CA ASN A 44 0.16 -10.01 -26.83
C ASN A 44 1.38 -9.88 -25.92
N ASP A 45 2.59 -9.92 -26.49
CA ASP A 45 3.83 -9.71 -25.72
C ASP A 45 3.86 -8.32 -25.08
N LYS A 46 3.45 -7.27 -25.79
CA LYS A 46 3.32 -5.91 -25.23
C LYS A 46 2.26 -5.85 -24.11
N VAL A 47 1.11 -6.48 -24.32
CA VAL A 47 0.04 -6.54 -23.30
C VAL A 47 0.52 -7.28 -22.06
N ASN A 48 1.20 -8.41 -22.22
CA ASN A 48 1.74 -9.20 -21.11
C ASN A 48 2.83 -8.44 -20.36
N GLN A 49 3.71 -7.72 -21.07
CA GLN A 49 4.69 -6.83 -20.45
C GLN A 49 4.03 -5.71 -19.65
N ALA A 50 3.01 -5.07 -20.20
CA ALA A 50 2.27 -4.02 -19.51
C ALA A 50 1.55 -4.56 -18.25
N LYS A 51 0.92 -5.74 -18.34
CA LYS A 51 0.31 -6.42 -17.19
C LYS A 51 1.35 -6.72 -16.11
N ALA A 52 2.49 -7.28 -16.48
CA ALA A 52 3.58 -7.59 -15.55
C ALA A 52 4.14 -6.33 -14.85
N GLN A 53 4.32 -5.24 -15.60
CA GLN A 53 4.76 -3.95 -15.03
C GLN A 53 3.72 -3.38 -14.05
N ASN A 54 2.44 -3.44 -14.39
CA ASN A 54 1.38 -2.97 -13.51
C ASN A 54 1.30 -3.82 -12.24
N GLN A 55 1.44 -5.13 -12.36
CA GLN A 55 1.46 -6.03 -11.20
C GLN A 55 2.66 -5.73 -10.31
N ALA A 56 3.86 -5.57 -10.86
CA ALA A 56 5.06 -5.21 -10.09
C ALA A 56 4.89 -3.88 -9.34
N LYS A 57 4.25 -2.87 -9.96
CA LYS A 57 3.92 -1.60 -9.29
C LYS A 57 2.91 -1.77 -8.16
N ASN A 58 1.90 -2.61 -8.35
CA ASN A 58 0.92 -2.91 -7.29
C ASN A 58 1.59 -3.62 -6.12
N ASP A 59 2.40 -4.66 -6.40
CA ASP A 59 3.13 -5.40 -5.38
C ASP A 59 4.11 -4.50 -4.60
N ALA A 60 4.74 -3.53 -5.28
CA ALA A 60 5.60 -2.54 -4.62
C ALA A 60 4.79 -1.65 -3.66
N ARG A 61 3.64 -1.11 -4.12
CA ARG A 61 2.75 -0.30 -3.27
C ARG A 61 2.23 -1.09 -2.07
N ASP A 62 1.86 -2.34 -2.28
CA ASP A 62 1.38 -3.21 -1.21
C ASP A 62 2.47 -3.52 -0.17
N ARG A 63 3.74 -3.65 -0.61
CA ARG A 63 4.88 -3.78 0.32
C ARG A 63 5.06 -2.51 1.14
N GLU A 64 5.13 -1.35 0.50
CA GLU A 64 5.24 -0.06 1.18
C GLU A 64 4.09 0.16 2.18
N GLN A 65 2.87 -0.18 1.80
CA GLN A 65 1.71 -0.08 2.67
C GLN A 65 1.81 -1.02 3.89
N ARG A 66 2.28 -2.26 3.69
CA ARG A 66 2.52 -3.20 4.80
C ARG A 66 3.62 -2.71 5.73
N GLU A 67 4.72 -2.19 5.18
CA GLU A 67 5.81 -1.59 5.97
C GLU A 67 5.30 -0.39 6.78
N TRP A 68 4.52 0.49 6.14
CA TRP A 68 3.90 1.62 6.84
C TRP A 68 2.98 1.17 7.97
N ASN A 69 2.12 0.20 7.71
CA ASN A 69 1.18 -0.31 8.71
C ASN A 69 1.87 -1.04 9.87
N SER A 70 3.06 -1.60 9.65
CA SER A 70 3.85 -2.26 10.68
C SER A 70 4.61 -1.28 11.60
N ARG A 71 4.74 0.00 11.21
CA ARG A 71 5.43 1.00 12.02
C ARG A 71 4.71 1.26 13.34
N VAL A 72 5.48 1.34 14.40
CA VAL A 72 4.97 1.64 15.74
C VAL A 72 4.80 3.15 15.95
N GLU A 73 3.88 3.55 16.84
CA GLU A 73 3.79 4.95 17.29
C GLU A 73 5.05 5.35 18.07
N PRO A 74 5.44 6.64 18.02
CA PRO A 74 6.54 7.14 18.84
C PRO A 74 6.30 6.88 20.33
N LYS A 75 7.35 6.49 21.04
CA LYS A 75 7.31 6.24 22.50
C LYS A 75 8.46 6.96 23.18
N VAL A 76 8.19 7.48 24.38
CA VAL A 76 9.23 8.06 25.23
C VAL A 76 10.38 7.06 25.43
N GLY A 77 11.61 7.55 25.35
CA GLY A 77 12.82 6.74 25.39
C GLY A 77 13.41 6.38 24.03
N MET A 78 12.67 6.53 22.93
CA MET A 78 13.20 6.30 21.58
C MET A 78 14.33 7.28 21.25
N THR A 79 15.26 6.83 20.44
CA THR A 79 16.25 7.68 19.77
C THR A 79 15.61 8.45 18.61
N LYS A 80 16.31 9.48 18.11
CA LYS A 80 15.88 10.21 16.90
C LYS A 80 15.66 9.24 15.72
N SER A 81 16.61 8.33 15.46
CA SER A 81 16.52 7.36 14.36
C SER A 81 15.33 6.37 14.52
N GLU A 82 15.00 5.97 15.74
CA GLU A 82 13.83 5.14 16.00
C GLU A 82 12.52 5.92 15.79
N ALA A 83 12.50 7.20 16.18
CA ALA A 83 11.35 8.07 15.97
C ALA A 83 11.09 8.36 14.49
N GLU A 84 12.14 8.55 13.67
CA GLU A 84 12.02 8.66 12.20
C GLU A 84 11.41 7.42 11.55
N LYS A 85 11.72 6.24 12.07
CA LYS A 85 11.19 4.96 11.60
C LYS A 85 9.80 4.64 12.16
N SER A 86 9.30 5.45 13.09
CA SER A 86 7.97 5.31 13.65
C SER A 86 6.87 5.67 12.64
N ARG A 87 5.61 5.50 13.02
CA ARG A 87 4.45 5.88 12.19
C ARG A 87 4.39 7.38 11.90
N TRP A 88 5.01 8.23 12.72
CA TRP A 88 5.04 9.68 12.46
C TRP A 88 6.06 10.06 11.39
N GLY A 89 7.09 9.22 11.18
CA GLY A 89 8.10 9.45 10.14
C GLY A 89 8.97 10.66 10.41
N TYR A 90 9.40 11.30 9.33
CA TYR A 90 10.24 12.50 9.39
C TYR A 90 9.40 13.73 9.76
N PRO A 91 9.89 14.63 10.64
CA PRO A 91 9.16 15.84 11.01
C PRO A 91 9.15 16.90 9.89
N ASP A 92 8.12 17.74 9.86
CA ASP A 92 8.04 18.88 8.94
C ASP A 92 9.04 19.99 9.32
N LYS A 93 9.36 20.10 10.61
CA LYS A 93 10.31 21.08 11.14
C LYS A 93 10.99 20.55 12.40
N ILE A 94 12.27 20.86 12.54
CA ILE A 94 13.04 20.64 13.76
C ILE A 94 13.49 21.99 14.31
N ASN A 95 13.16 22.26 15.55
CA ASN A 95 13.66 23.39 16.31
C ASN A 95 14.68 22.86 17.32
N THR A 96 15.92 23.35 17.28
CA THR A 96 16.98 22.90 18.17
C THR A 96 17.39 24.05 19.11
N THR A 97 17.59 23.73 20.38
CA THR A 97 18.14 24.62 21.40
C THR A 97 19.28 23.91 22.10
N THR A 98 20.47 24.48 22.02
CA THR A 98 21.66 23.95 22.68
C THR A 98 22.01 24.81 23.88
N THR A 99 22.26 24.17 25.02
CA THR A 99 22.76 24.78 26.25
C THR A 99 24.15 24.24 26.57
N ALA A 100 24.79 24.75 27.63
CA ALA A 100 26.12 24.26 28.00
C ALA A 100 26.21 22.74 28.25
N ASN A 101 25.11 22.11 28.71
CA ASN A 101 25.09 20.70 29.12
C ASN A 101 24.08 19.84 28.36
N ASN A 102 23.15 20.45 27.62
CA ASN A 102 22.07 19.71 26.98
C ASN A 102 21.74 20.24 25.59
N GLU A 103 21.30 19.35 24.73
CA GLU A 103 20.65 19.65 23.46
C GLU A 103 19.17 19.27 23.56
N PHE A 104 18.31 20.22 23.24
CA PHE A 104 16.88 20.04 23.17
C PHE A 104 16.41 20.17 21.73
N GLU A 105 15.61 19.23 21.27
CA GLU A 105 14.97 19.34 19.96
C GLU A 105 13.45 19.18 20.09
N GLN A 106 12.73 20.03 19.37
CA GLN A 106 11.31 19.91 19.16
C GLN A 106 11.07 19.56 17.70
N TRP A 107 10.57 18.38 17.46
CA TRP A 107 10.13 17.93 16.15
C TRP A 107 8.66 18.24 15.98
N VAL A 108 8.33 18.96 14.91
CA VAL A 108 6.98 19.43 14.61
C VAL A 108 6.42 18.63 13.45
N TYR A 109 5.23 18.06 13.65
CA TYR A 109 4.47 17.35 12.63
C TYR A 109 3.16 18.08 12.41
N ARG A 110 2.92 18.57 11.20
CA ARG A 110 1.68 19.24 10.82
C ARG A 110 0.68 18.21 10.34
N THR A 111 -0.53 18.25 10.87
CA THR A 111 -1.61 17.37 10.42
C THR A 111 -2.67 18.19 9.71
N ALA A 112 -3.25 17.64 8.64
CA ALA A 112 -4.21 18.37 7.81
C ALA A 112 -5.50 18.76 8.55
N TYR A 113 -5.87 18.05 9.63
CA TYR A 113 -7.17 18.22 10.28
C TYR A 113 -7.11 18.40 11.80
N SER A 114 -6.03 18.04 12.47
CA SER A 114 -5.96 17.99 13.95
C SER A 114 -4.87 18.88 14.56
N GLY A 115 -4.38 19.86 13.81
CA GLY A 115 -3.32 20.74 14.31
C GLY A 115 -1.93 20.13 14.21
N SER A 116 -1.03 20.54 15.09
CA SER A 116 0.36 20.06 15.09
C SER A 116 0.60 19.09 16.24
N ARG A 117 1.44 18.10 16.00
CA ARG A 117 1.96 17.18 17.00
C ARG A 117 3.43 17.45 17.22
N TYR A 118 3.93 17.13 18.40
CA TYR A 118 5.31 17.46 18.76
C TYR A 118 5.99 16.27 19.45
N LEU A 119 7.24 16.02 19.08
CA LEU A 119 8.16 15.17 19.83
C LEU A 119 9.25 16.06 20.43
N HIS A 120 9.54 15.89 21.70
CA HIS A 120 10.59 16.62 22.37
C HIS A 120 11.72 15.68 22.77
N PHE A 121 12.91 16.00 22.31
CA PHE A 121 14.13 15.22 22.59
C PHE A 121 15.03 16.01 23.53
N THR A 122 15.70 15.28 24.41
CA THR A 122 16.80 15.79 25.22
C THR A 122 17.99 14.87 25.01
N ASN A 123 19.11 15.42 24.55
CA ASN A 123 20.33 14.67 24.27
C ASN A 123 20.08 13.43 23.37
N GLY A 124 19.28 13.60 22.33
CA GLY A 124 18.97 12.55 21.36
C GLY A 124 17.95 11.50 21.79
N LYS A 125 17.36 11.62 22.99
CA LYS A 125 16.32 10.72 23.49
C LYS A 125 14.97 11.43 23.57
N LEU A 126 13.90 10.77 23.13
CA LEU A 126 12.54 11.27 23.19
C LEU A 126 12.06 11.33 24.64
N THR A 127 11.78 12.52 25.14
CA THR A 127 11.39 12.76 26.54
C THR A 127 9.91 13.07 26.72
N SER A 128 9.25 13.67 25.69
CA SER A 128 7.81 13.90 25.75
C SER A 128 7.17 13.93 24.35
N ILE A 129 5.88 13.66 24.32
CA ILE A 129 5.02 13.64 23.12
C ILE A 129 3.80 14.52 23.40
N SER A 130 3.52 15.45 22.49
CA SER A 130 2.32 16.30 22.52
C SER A 130 1.48 16.06 21.26
N LYS A 131 0.16 15.91 21.44
CA LYS A 131 -0.80 15.66 20.35
C LYS A 131 -1.87 16.72 20.36
#